data_78243f601c6c61af953fb6e394f4c7fb
#
_entry.id   78243f601c6c61af953fb6e394f4c7fb
#
_cell.length_a   1.000
_cell.length_b   1.000
_cell.length_c   1.000
_cell.angle_alpha   90.00
_cell.angle_beta   90.00
_cell.angle_gamma   90.00
#
_symmetry.space_group_name_H-M   'P 1'
#
loop_
_entity.id
_entity.type
_entity.pdbx_description
1 polymer ?
#
loop_
_entity_poly.entity_id
_entity_poly.type
_entity_poly.pdbx_seq_one_letter_code
_entity_poly.pdbx_strand_id
1 'polypeptide(L)'
;MRHLSLIRPAIAPLSAPVYRPLSTSATRLLATPHTSPQHINPGPIKSPNPKQTSTQNTVDSSKYPDYSQEPSALEKASQMLFLTEIVRGMWIVLEQFFRPPYTIMYPFEKGPLSARFRGEHALRRYPNGEERCIACKLCEAICPAQAITIESEAREDGSRRTTRYDLDMTKCIYCGFCQEACPVDAIVETQNQEYSTETREELLYNKEKLLMNGDRAEAEIAANLQSEHFYR
;
A
#
# COMPACT_ATOMS: atom_id res chain seq x y z
N MET A 1 -57.49 3.24 -31.52
CA MET A 1 -56.69 2.86 -30.37
C MET A 1 -55.57 3.89 -30.24
N ARG A 2 -55.70 4.78 -29.26
CA ARG A 2 -54.76 5.90 -29.07
C ARG A 2 -53.69 5.49 -28.10
N HIS A 3 -52.41 5.53 -28.50
CA HIS A 3 -51.23 5.32 -27.67
C HIS A 3 -51.05 6.53 -26.73
N LEU A 4 -51.23 6.31 -25.40
CA LEU A 4 -50.79 7.26 -24.39
C LEU A 4 -49.29 7.10 -24.16
N SER A 5 -48.51 8.11 -24.57
CA SER A 5 -47.11 8.26 -24.22
C SER A 5 -47.00 8.81 -22.78
N LEU A 6 -46.52 7.99 -21.87
CA LEU A 6 -46.20 8.40 -20.48
C LEU A 6 -44.93 9.25 -20.51
N ILE A 7 -45.08 10.54 -20.26
CA ILE A 7 -43.98 11.50 -20.02
C ILE A 7 -43.43 11.22 -18.65
N ARG A 8 -42.17 10.73 -18.57
CA ARG A 8 -41.41 10.65 -17.32
C ARG A 8 -40.86 12.05 -16.98
N PRO A 9 -41.06 12.58 -15.78
CA PRO A 9 -40.41 13.82 -15.38
C PRO A 9 -38.91 13.56 -15.18
N ALA A 10 -38.09 14.40 -15.81
CA ALA A 10 -36.65 14.43 -15.60
C ALA A 10 -36.35 14.93 -14.19
N ILE A 11 -35.80 14.04 -13.36
CA ILE A 11 -35.26 14.41 -12.05
C ILE A 11 -33.93 15.09 -12.29
N ALA A 12 -33.88 16.39 -12.04
CA ALA A 12 -32.63 17.15 -12.04
C ALA A 12 -31.68 16.63 -10.95
N PRO A 13 -30.38 16.48 -11.22
CA PRO A 13 -29.45 16.09 -10.18
C PRO A 13 -29.33 17.20 -9.14
N LEU A 14 -29.58 16.84 -7.86
CA LEU A 14 -29.31 17.68 -6.71
C LEU A 14 -27.83 18.03 -6.71
N SER A 15 -27.52 19.32 -6.92
CA SER A 15 -26.18 19.85 -6.80
C SER A 15 -25.67 19.62 -5.37
N ALA A 16 -24.57 18.88 -5.26
CA ALA A 16 -23.84 18.72 -4.00
C ALA A 16 -23.47 20.10 -3.44
N PRO A 17 -23.54 20.30 -2.12
CA PRO A 17 -23.14 21.55 -1.52
C PRO A 17 -21.64 21.76 -1.78
N VAL A 18 -21.32 22.84 -2.50
CA VAL A 18 -19.95 23.32 -2.67
C VAL A 18 -19.46 23.79 -1.31
N TYR A 19 -18.67 22.97 -0.65
CA TYR A 19 -17.94 23.37 0.54
C TYR A 19 -16.93 24.45 0.14
N ARG A 20 -17.24 25.72 0.39
CA ARG A 20 -16.27 26.81 0.31
C ARG A 20 -15.30 26.63 1.48
N PRO A 21 -14.01 26.41 1.25
CA PRO A 21 -13.05 26.43 2.35
C PRO A 21 -13.02 27.85 2.92
N LEU A 22 -13.27 27.97 4.23
CA LEU A 22 -13.08 29.19 4.98
C LEU A 22 -11.64 29.68 4.73
N SER A 23 -11.53 30.96 4.41
CA SER A 23 -10.31 31.70 4.11
C SER A 23 -9.12 31.27 4.99
N THR A 24 -8.09 30.75 4.35
CA THR A 24 -6.88 30.16 4.94
C THR A 24 -5.90 31.19 5.53
N SER A 25 -6.30 32.45 5.72
CA SER A 25 -5.39 33.50 6.21
C SER A 25 -5.15 33.50 7.72
N ALA A 26 -6.05 32.91 8.53
CA ALA A 26 -5.87 32.86 9.98
C ALA A 26 -5.09 31.64 10.48
N THR A 27 -5.09 30.54 9.69
CA THR A 27 -4.43 29.29 10.08
C THR A 27 -2.94 29.24 9.74
N ARG A 28 -2.43 30.20 8.97
CA ARG A 28 -0.99 30.23 8.59
C ARG A 28 -0.04 30.66 9.71
N LEU A 29 -0.54 31.22 10.79
CA LEU A 29 0.30 31.70 11.90
C LEU A 29 0.57 30.64 12.99
N LEU A 30 -0.14 29.48 12.99
CA LEU A 30 0.00 28.48 14.03
C LEU A 30 0.36 27.07 13.52
N ALA A 31 0.33 26.82 12.24
CA ALA A 31 0.73 25.55 11.67
C ALA A 31 2.14 25.67 11.09
N THR A 32 3.14 25.24 11.84
CA THR A 32 4.40 24.83 11.22
C THR A 32 4.08 23.68 10.28
N PRO A 33 4.48 23.73 9.01
CA PRO A 33 4.27 22.58 8.12
C PRO A 33 5.03 21.40 8.70
N HIS A 34 4.31 20.42 9.21
CA HIS A 34 4.84 19.10 9.37
C HIS A 34 5.14 18.60 7.95
N THR A 35 6.34 18.86 7.48
CA THR A 35 6.91 18.11 6.36
C THR A 35 6.89 16.65 6.79
N SER A 36 6.01 15.87 6.16
CA SER A 36 6.11 14.42 6.22
C SER A 36 7.58 14.06 6.01
N PRO A 37 8.15 13.12 6.77
CA PRO A 37 9.51 12.67 6.54
C PRO A 37 9.58 12.21 5.08
N GLN A 38 10.23 13.01 4.25
CA GLN A 38 10.54 12.58 2.90
C GLN A 38 11.38 11.33 3.07
N HIS A 39 10.96 10.24 2.48
CA HIS A 39 11.74 9.04 2.35
C HIS A 39 13.01 9.44 1.59
N ILE A 40 14.03 9.83 2.34
CA ILE A 40 15.36 10.05 1.79
C ILE A 40 15.86 8.67 1.44
N ASN A 41 15.86 8.34 0.15
CA ASN A 41 16.60 7.19 -0.33
C ASN A 41 18.03 7.35 0.20
N PRO A 42 18.52 6.46 1.06
CA PRO A 42 19.91 6.49 1.44
C PRO A 42 20.70 6.21 0.15
N GLY A 43 21.30 7.24 -0.41
CA GLY A 43 22.27 7.07 -1.48
C GLY A 43 23.34 6.06 -1.05
N PRO A 44 24.12 5.49 -1.97
CA PRO A 44 25.14 4.50 -1.65
C PRO A 44 25.99 5.02 -0.50
N ILE A 45 26.08 4.24 0.57
CA ILE A 45 26.86 4.56 1.78
C ILE A 45 28.32 4.70 1.32
N LYS A 46 28.73 5.94 1.06
CA LYS A 46 30.15 6.25 0.88
C LYS A 46 30.78 6.13 2.26
N SER A 47 31.75 5.23 2.39
CA SER A 47 32.58 5.12 3.59
C SER A 47 33.07 6.53 3.98
N PRO A 48 32.99 6.92 5.26
CA PRO A 48 33.38 8.25 5.68
C PRO A 48 34.88 8.45 5.36
N ASN A 49 35.15 9.44 4.52
CA ASN A 49 36.54 9.84 4.23
C ASN A 49 37.14 10.36 5.56
N PRO A 50 38.21 9.77 6.12
CA PRO A 50 38.72 10.13 7.44
C PRO A 50 39.25 11.57 7.55
N LYS A 51 39.21 12.38 6.48
CA LYS A 51 39.61 13.79 6.42
C LYS A 51 38.44 14.79 6.38
N GLN A 52 37.20 14.35 6.40
CA GLN A 52 36.06 15.27 6.60
C GLN A 52 35.80 15.40 8.10
N THR A 53 36.69 16.13 8.75
CA THR A 53 36.43 16.77 10.06
C THR A 53 35.12 17.51 10.00
N SER A 54 34.14 16.98 10.72
CA SER A 54 33.02 17.70 11.36
C SER A 54 32.64 19.03 10.71
N THR A 55 31.91 19.03 9.61
CA THR A 55 30.86 20.02 9.47
C THR A 55 29.84 19.71 10.57
N GLN A 56 30.07 20.26 11.73
CA GLN A 56 29.06 20.37 12.76
C GLN A 56 27.85 20.97 12.04
N ASN A 57 26.78 20.21 11.92
CA ASN A 57 25.46 20.77 11.69
C ASN A 57 25.22 21.69 12.90
N THR A 58 25.69 22.94 12.79
CA THR A 58 25.40 23.96 13.77
C THR A 58 23.90 24.18 13.64
N VAL A 59 23.14 23.46 14.47
CA VAL A 59 21.74 23.81 14.71
C VAL A 59 21.77 25.27 15.13
N ASP A 60 21.14 26.13 14.34
CA ASP A 60 21.04 27.56 14.66
C ASP A 60 20.40 27.70 16.06
N SER A 61 21.27 27.77 17.07
CA SER A 61 20.84 27.90 18.46
C SER A 61 20.03 29.17 18.72
N SER A 62 20.14 30.18 17.82
CA SER A 62 19.31 31.37 17.86
C SER A 62 17.81 31.12 17.65
N LYS A 63 17.46 29.96 17.09
CA LYS A 63 16.07 29.57 16.79
C LYS A 63 15.36 28.92 17.97
N TYR A 64 16.12 28.51 18.97
CA TYR A 64 15.59 27.86 20.17
C TYR A 64 15.85 28.72 21.39
N PRO A 65 14.92 28.78 22.35
CA PRO A 65 15.16 29.48 23.61
C PRO A 65 16.38 28.87 24.31
N ASP A 66 17.24 29.72 24.86
CA ASP A 66 18.40 29.29 25.62
C ASP A 66 17.96 28.76 26.99
N TYR A 67 17.84 27.44 27.09
CA TYR A 67 17.47 26.75 28.32
C TYR A 67 18.63 26.63 29.33
N SER A 68 19.82 27.09 28.98
CA SER A 68 20.99 27.03 29.89
C SER A 68 20.93 28.08 31.00
N GLN A 69 20.15 29.16 30.80
CA GLN A 69 19.94 30.19 31.79
C GLN A 69 18.73 29.86 32.65
N GLU A 70 18.97 29.73 33.96
CA GLU A 70 17.84 29.57 34.89
C GLU A 70 16.99 30.84 34.90
N PRO A 71 15.62 30.71 34.82
CA PRO A 71 14.73 31.85 34.88
C PRO A 71 14.91 32.62 36.20
N SER A 72 14.82 33.94 36.14
CA SER A 72 14.95 34.82 37.32
C SER A 72 13.90 34.47 38.38
N ALA A 73 14.15 34.84 39.65
CA ALA A 73 13.22 34.54 40.75
C ALA A 73 11.83 35.18 40.51
N LEU A 74 11.77 36.35 39.87
CA LEU A 74 10.52 37.04 39.49
C LEU A 74 9.79 36.28 38.38
N GLU A 75 10.53 35.73 37.43
CA GLU A 75 9.95 34.94 36.32
C GLU A 75 9.39 33.62 36.83
N LYS A 76 10.12 32.89 37.71
CA LYS A 76 9.62 31.71 38.37
C LYS A 76 8.34 31.99 39.17
N ALA A 77 8.32 33.13 39.92
CA ALA A 77 7.16 33.54 40.71
C ALA A 77 5.95 33.84 39.79
N SER A 78 6.16 34.55 38.66
CA SER A 78 5.10 34.86 37.71
C SER A 78 4.55 33.61 37.03
N GLN A 79 5.40 32.66 36.64
CA GLN A 79 4.98 31.38 36.06
C GLN A 79 4.14 30.54 37.03
N MET A 80 4.53 30.54 38.33
CA MET A 80 3.76 29.87 39.38
C MET A 80 2.42 30.53 39.63
N LEU A 81 2.39 31.87 39.70
CA LEU A 81 1.17 32.61 39.98
C LEU A 81 0.15 32.54 38.86
N PHE A 82 0.60 32.69 37.64
CA PHE A 82 -0.29 32.65 36.46
C PHE A 82 -0.48 31.31 35.83
N LEU A 83 0.15 30.23 36.36
CA LEU A 83 0.01 28.87 35.90
C LEU A 83 0.24 28.72 34.38
N THR A 84 1.16 29.52 33.82
CA THR A 84 1.38 29.69 32.37
C THR A 84 1.73 28.37 31.69
N GLU A 85 2.52 27.51 32.36
CA GLU A 85 2.90 26.20 31.84
C GLU A 85 1.70 25.22 31.78
N ILE A 86 0.79 25.31 32.74
CA ILE A 86 -0.45 24.52 32.73
C ILE A 86 -1.36 24.94 31.60
N VAL A 87 -1.53 26.26 31.42
CA VAL A 87 -2.33 26.80 30.31
C VAL A 87 -1.74 26.39 28.96
N ARG A 88 -0.41 26.44 28.82
CA ARG A 88 0.30 25.98 27.62
C ARG A 88 0.08 24.50 27.38
N GLY A 89 0.19 23.66 28.42
CA GLY A 89 -0.07 22.23 28.33
C GLY A 89 -1.52 21.93 27.91
N MET A 90 -2.49 22.62 28.50
CA MET A 90 -3.90 22.49 28.11
C MET A 90 -4.14 22.90 26.67
N TRP A 91 -3.48 23.95 26.20
CA TRP A 91 -3.57 24.38 24.80
C TRP A 91 -3.08 23.32 23.83
N ILE A 92 -1.94 22.69 24.12
CA ILE A 92 -1.42 21.60 23.31
C ILE A 92 -2.39 20.42 23.23
N VAL A 93 -2.98 20.03 24.36
CA VAL A 93 -3.99 18.96 24.40
C VAL A 93 -5.24 19.34 23.62
N LEU A 94 -5.70 20.58 23.76
CA LEU A 94 -6.87 21.10 23.03
C LEU A 94 -6.62 21.08 21.51
N GLU A 95 -5.42 21.48 21.07
CA GLU A 95 -5.02 21.39 19.66
C GLU A 95 -5.11 19.95 19.15
N GLN A 96 -4.62 18.97 19.92
CA GLN A 96 -4.70 17.56 19.54
C GLN A 96 -6.15 17.06 19.41
N PHE A 97 -7.04 17.56 20.28
CA PHE A 97 -8.45 17.19 20.23
C PHE A 97 -9.13 17.60 18.92
N PHE A 98 -8.73 18.74 18.33
CA PHE A 98 -9.30 19.22 17.07
C PHE A 98 -8.56 18.72 15.82
N ARG A 99 -7.49 17.94 15.96
CA ARG A 99 -6.81 17.33 14.81
C ARG A 99 -7.67 16.22 14.19
N PRO A 100 -7.66 16.09 12.85
CA PRO A 100 -8.30 14.96 12.21
C PRO A 100 -7.67 13.64 12.70
N PRO A 101 -8.45 12.59 12.90
CA PRO A 101 -7.93 11.31 13.33
C PRO A 101 -6.98 10.70 12.30
N TYR A 102 -5.93 10.05 12.76
CA TYR A 102 -4.98 9.31 11.91
C TYR A 102 -5.41 7.87 11.66
N THR A 103 -6.44 7.42 12.38
CA THR A 103 -6.93 6.05 12.31
C THR A 103 -7.55 5.77 10.96
N ILE A 104 -7.15 4.68 10.33
CA ILE A 104 -7.76 4.15 9.11
C ILE A 104 -8.87 3.20 9.51
N MET A 105 -10.04 3.33 8.88
CA MET A 105 -11.22 2.52 9.17
C MET A 105 -11.14 1.17 8.44
N TYR A 106 -10.21 0.32 8.82
CA TYR A 106 -10.15 -1.05 8.31
C TYR A 106 -11.41 -1.84 8.73
N PRO A 107 -12.04 -2.67 7.90
CA PRO A 107 -11.62 -3.07 6.54
C PRO A 107 -12.13 -2.18 5.39
N PHE A 108 -12.86 -1.11 5.67
CA PHE A 108 -13.47 -0.22 4.66
C PHE A 108 -12.42 0.68 3.98
N GLU A 109 -11.42 1.05 4.75
CA GLU A 109 -10.26 1.79 4.27
C GLU A 109 -9.01 0.96 4.51
N LYS A 110 -8.14 0.87 3.51
CA LYS A 110 -6.87 0.15 3.58
C LYS A 110 -5.72 1.11 3.34
N GLY A 111 -4.60 0.83 3.96
CA GLY A 111 -3.36 1.53 3.69
C GLY A 111 -2.88 1.32 2.25
N PRO A 112 -2.05 2.21 1.72
CA PRO A 112 -1.50 2.06 0.37
C PRO A 112 -0.56 0.85 0.32
N LEU A 113 -0.68 0.06 -0.76
CA LEU A 113 0.22 -1.04 -1.08
C LEU A 113 1.07 -0.70 -2.30
N SER A 114 2.30 -1.18 -2.32
CA SER A 114 3.16 -1.06 -3.49
C SER A 114 2.69 -2.02 -4.59
N ALA A 115 2.89 -1.66 -5.86
CA ALA A 115 2.68 -2.57 -6.98
C ALA A 115 3.53 -3.85 -6.90
N ARG A 116 4.63 -3.81 -6.14
CA ARG A 116 5.53 -4.95 -5.89
C ARG A 116 5.18 -5.77 -4.66
N PHE A 117 4.09 -5.43 -3.97
CA PHE A 117 3.64 -6.23 -2.84
C PHE A 117 3.26 -7.63 -3.29
N ARG A 118 3.71 -8.63 -2.56
CA ARG A 118 3.53 -10.05 -2.84
C ARG A 118 2.49 -10.63 -1.88
N GLY A 119 1.28 -10.83 -2.38
CA GLY A 119 0.17 -11.42 -1.63
C GLY A 119 -0.30 -12.75 -2.21
N GLU A 120 -1.61 -12.94 -2.27
CA GLU A 120 -2.24 -14.17 -2.75
C GLU A 120 -1.89 -14.47 -4.21
N HIS A 121 -1.56 -15.72 -4.52
CA HIS A 121 -1.21 -16.16 -5.87
C HIS A 121 -2.43 -16.25 -6.77
N ALA A 122 -2.22 -15.99 -8.05
CA ALA A 122 -3.22 -16.12 -9.10
C ALA A 122 -2.62 -16.61 -10.41
N LEU A 123 -3.40 -17.37 -11.18
CA LEU A 123 -3.09 -17.75 -12.55
C LEU A 123 -3.90 -16.87 -13.50
N ARG A 124 -3.22 -16.29 -14.49
CA ARG A 124 -3.81 -15.38 -15.47
C ARG A 124 -4.25 -16.07 -16.74
N ARG A 125 -5.18 -15.43 -17.44
CA ARG A 125 -5.64 -15.82 -18.77
C ARG A 125 -5.25 -14.77 -19.81
N TYR A 126 -5.27 -15.17 -21.08
CA TYR A 126 -5.25 -14.23 -22.21
C TYR A 126 -6.62 -13.55 -22.38
N PRO A 127 -6.71 -12.43 -23.11
CA PRO A 127 -7.98 -11.77 -23.37
C PRO A 127 -9.02 -12.64 -24.08
N ASN A 128 -8.58 -13.68 -24.83
CA ASN A 128 -9.45 -14.67 -25.47
C ASN A 128 -10.00 -15.73 -24.49
N GLY A 129 -9.62 -15.67 -23.20
CA GLY A 129 -10.04 -16.63 -22.16
C GLY A 129 -9.14 -17.86 -22.03
N GLU A 130 -8.16 -18.09 -22.92
CA GLU A 130 -7.22 -19.19 -22.84
C GLU A 130 -6.26 -18.99 -21.66
N GLU A 131 -5.86 -20.08 -21.01
CA GLU A 131 -4.87 -20.03 -19.96
C GLU A 131 -3.50 -19.59 -20.49
N ARG A 132 -2.83 -18.70 -19.78
CA ARG A 132 -1.46 -18.28 -20.15
C ARG A 132 -0.44 -19.38 -19.90
N CYS A 133 -0.68 -20.23 -18.88
CA CYS A 133 0.25 -21.26 -18.47
C CYS A 133 0.50 -22.28 -19.60
N ILE A 134 1.77 -22.49 -19.95
CA ILE A 134 2.24 -23.45 -20.95
C ILE A 134 2.88 -24.69 -20.32
N ALA A 135 2.71 -24.86 -19.02
CA ALA A 135 3.27 -26.01 -18.27
C ALA A 135 4.79 -26.21 -18.41
N CYS A 136 5.55 -25.12 -18.51
CA CYS A 136 7.00 -25.18 -18.65
C CYS A 136 7.73 -25.65 -17.38
N LYS A 137 7.04 -25.67 -16.22
CA LYS A 137 7.54 -26.10 -14.90
C LYS A 137 8.70 -25.26 -14.33
N LEU A 138 9.02 -24.12 -14.91
CA LEU A 138 10.07 -23.23 -14.38
C LEU A 138 9.74 -22.72 -12.98
N CYS A 139 8.48 -22.36 -12.72
CA CYS A 139 8.03 -21.91 -11.39
C CYS A 139 8.14 -23.01 -10.32
N GLU A 140 7.89 -24.27 -10.69
CA GLU A 140 8.10 -25.45 -9.82
C GLU A 140 9.58 -25.64 -9.51
N ALA A 141 10.45 -25.55 -10.53
CA ALA A 141 11.88 -25.76 -10.40
C ALA A 141 12.56 -24.67 -9.56
N ILE A 142 12.15 -23.40 -9.72
CA ILE A 142 12.75 -22.26 -9.01
C ILE A 142 12.24 -22.13 -7.57
N CYS A 143 11.14 -22.76 -7.21
CA CYS A 143 10.49 -22.58 -5.90
C CYS A 143 11.39 -23.09 -4.76
N PRO A 144 11.92 -22.22 -3.88
CA PRO A 144 12.82 -22.64 -2.81
C PRO A 144 12.11 -23.51 -1.75
N ALA A 145 10.81 -23.31 -1.57
CA ALA A 145 9.98 -24.05 -0.62
C ALA A 145 9.35 -25.30 -1.21
N GLN A 146 9.53 -25.57 -2.52
CA GLN A 146 8.88 -26.68 -3.23
C GLN A 146 7.36 -26.71 -2.99
N ALA A 147 6.74 -25.53 -3.00
CA ALA A 147 5.32 -25.37 -2.73
C ALA A 147 4.43 -25.64 -3.95
N ILE A 148 5.01 -25.69 -5.15
CA ILE A 148 4.29 -25.82 -6.42
C ILE A 148 4.50 -27.23 -6.97
N THR A 149 3.40 -27.86 -7.43
CA THR A 149 3.42 -29.16 -8.11
C THR A 149 2.61 -29.06 -9.38
N ILE A 150 3.20 -29.43 -10.53
CA ILE A 150 2.58 -29.29 -11.84
C ILE A 150 2.58 -30.62 -12.57
N GLU A 151 1.41 -31.06 -13.05
CA GLU A 151 1.25 -32.12 -13.99
C GLU A 151 0.78 -31.57 -15.34
N SER A 152 1.30 -32.09 -16.43
CA SER A 152 1.03 -31.58 -17.77
C SER A 152 0.83 -32.69 -18.77
N GLU A 153 -0.11 -32.49 -19.67
CA GLU A 153 -0.43 -33.38 -20.78
C GLU A 153 -0.55 -32.60 -22.09
N ALA A 154 -0.46 -33.33 -23.19
CA ALA A 154 -0.76 -32.79 -24.49
C ALA A 154 -2.29 -32.76 -24.67
N ARG A 155 -2.84 -31.60 -25.04
CA ARG A 155 -4.25 -31.44 -25.42
C ARG A 155 -4.46 -32.06 -26.82
N GLU A 156 -5.70 -32.26 -27.22
CA GLU A 156 -6.07 -32.77 -28.54
C GLU A 156 -5.51 -31.94 -29.72
N ASP A 157 -5.33 -30.64 -29.51
CA ASP A 157 -4.69 -29.70 -30.45
C ASP A 157 -3.15 -29.81 -30.51
N GLY A 158 -2.56 -30.74 -29.74
CA GLY A 158 -1.11 -30.91 -29.60
C GLY A 158 -0.43 -29.90 -28.67
N SER A 159 -1.14 -28.93 -28.12
CA SER A 159 -0.58 -27.97 -27.18
C SER A 159 -0.33 -28.59 -25.80
N ARG A 160 0.80 -28.20 -25.19
CA ARG A 160 1.12 -28.62 -23.82
C ARG A 160 0.39 -27.73 -22.82
N ARG A 161 -0.42 -28.33 -21.96
CA ARG A 161 -1.20 -27.64 -20.93
C ARG A 161 -1.12 -28.37 -19.59
N THR A 162 -1.41 -27.65 -18.53
CA THR A 162 -1.48 -28.22 -17.18
C THR A 162 -2.79 -28.97 -16.99
N THR A 163 -2.71 -30.21 -16.53
CA THR A 163 -3.87 -30.96 -16.00
C THR A 163 -4.05 -30.65 -14.52
N ARG A 164 -2.95 -30.51 -13.79
CA ARG A 164 -2.93 -30.23 -12.37
C ARG A 164 -1.92 -29.11 -12.08
N TYR A 165 -2.31 -28.15 -11.26
CA TYR A 165 -1.45 -27.10 -10.75
C TYR A 165 -1.82 -26.86 -9.29
N ASP A 166 -1.03 -27.39 -8.39
CA ASP A 166 -1.25 -27.27 -6.95
C ASP A 166 -0.20 -26.35 -6.33
N LEU A 167 -0.66 -25.46 -5.47
CA LEU A 167 0.17 -24.57 -4.70
C LEU A 167 -0.18 -24.65 -3.22
N ASP A 168 0.76 -25.05 -2.41
CA ASP A 168 0.62 -25.05 -0.97
C ASP A 168 1.00 -23.67 -0.41
N MET A 169 -0.03 -22.87 -0.07
CA MET A 169 0.16 -21.53 0.46
C MET A 169 0.83 -21.53 1.85
N THR A 170 0.78 -22.66 2.56
CA THR A 170 1.41 -22.80 3.88
C THR A 170 2.90 -23.11 3.81
N LYS A 171 3.37 -23.70 2.70
CA LYS A 171 4.80 -23.88 2.41
C LYS A 171 5.43 -22.67 1.76
N CYS A 172 4.64 -21.92 1.00
CA CYS A 172 5.10 -20.75 0.25
C CYS A 172 5.70 -19.70 1.19
N ILE A 173 6.85 -19.14 0.80
CA ILE A 173 7.53 -18.03 1.51
C ILE A 173 7.30 -16.67 0.84
N TYR A 174 6.47 -16.61 -0.19
CA TYR A 174 6.13 -15.37 -0.91
C TYR A 174 7.35 -14.63 -1.47
N CYS A 175 8.32 -15.37 -1.98
CA CYS A 175 9.56 -14.80 -2.51
C CYS A 175 9.41 -14.16 -3.90
N GLY A 176 8.35 -14.46 -4.63
CA GLY A 176 8.09 -13.95 -5.97
C GLY A 176 8.91 -14.59 -7.09
N PHE A 177 9.77 -15.58 -6.82
CA PHE A 177 10.59 -16.21 -7.85
C PHE A 177 9.77 -16.92 -8.92
N CYS A 178 8.60 -17.46 -8.55
CA CYS A 178 7.70 -18.11 -9.51
C CYS A 178 7.18 -17.13 -10.57
N GLN A 179 6.85 -15.90 -10.19
CA GLN A 179 6.39 -14.88 -11.14
C GLN A 179 7.54 -14.34 -11.99
N GLU A 180 8.74 -14.21 -11.43
CA GLU A 180 9.92 -13.77 -12.19
C GLU A 180 10.38 -14.82 -13.21
N ALA A 181 10.29 -16.10 -12.86
CA ALA A 181 10.67 -17.22 -13.75
C ALA A 181 9.63 -17.52 -14.84
N CYS A 182 8.43 -16.98 -14.74
CA CYS A 182 7.35 -17.30 -15.68
C CYS A 182 7.53 -16.53 -17.00
N PRO A 183 7.74 -17.24 -18.15
CA PRO A 183 8.01 -16.56 -19.43
C PRO A 183 6.76 -15.93 -20.05
N VAL A 184 5.56 -16.27 -19.56
CA VAL A 184 4.28 -15.83 -20.10
C VAL A 184 3.44 -15.03 -19.10
N ASP A 185 4.01 -14.65 -17.96
CA ASP A 185 3.32 -13.97 -16.86
C ASP A 185 2.00 -14.67 -16.46
N ALA A 186 2.03 -15.99 -16.36
CA ALA A 186 0.87 -16.79 -16.01
C ALA A 186 0.63 -16.80 -14.51
N ILE A 187 1.68 -17.09 -13.72
CA ILE A 187 1.61 -17.05 -12.25
C ILE A 187 2.06 -15.68 -11.77
N VAL A 188 1.24 -15.05 -10.93
CA VAL A 188 1.54 -13.75 -10.32
C VAL A 188 1.13 -13.75 -8.86
N GLU A 189 1.80 -12.94 -8.05
CA GLU A 189 1.39 -12.65 -6.69
C GLU A 189 0.59 -11.34 -6.69
N THR A 190 -0.67 -11.41 -6.26
CA THR A 190 -1.58 -10.25 -6.24
C THR A 190 -1.35 -9.40 -5.00
N GLN A 191 -2.00 -8.25 -4.92
CA GLN A 191 -1.96 -7.40 -3.73
C GLN A 191 -2.96 -7.83 -2.64
N ASN A 192 -3.76 -8.87 -2.90
CA ASN A 192 -4.69 -9.40 -1.91
C ASN A 192 -3.95 -10.08 -0.77
N GLN A 193 -4.17 -9.60 0.46
CA GLN A 193 -3.60 -10.18 1.68
C GLN A 193 -4.66 -10.79 2.61
N GLU A 194 -5.94 -10.53 2.34
CA GLU A 194 -7.06 -11.04 3.13
C GLU A 194 -7.56 -12.37 2.55
N TYR A 195 -6.86 -13.46 2.86
CA TYR A 195 -7.24 -14.82 2.47
C TYR A 195 -7.08 -15.81 3.62
N SER A 196 -7.28 -15.36 4.84
CA SER A 196 -7.28 -16.22 6.02
C SER A 196 -8.41 -17.25 5.94
N THR A 197 -8.12 -18.47 6.36
CA THR A 197 -9.04 -19.60 6.34
C THR A 197 -9.09 -20.27 7.71
N GLU A 198 -10.12 -21.07 7.96
CA GLU A 198 -10.27 -21.77 9.24
C GLU A 198 -9.35 -23.01 9.31
N THR A 199 -9.13 -23.67 8.19
CA THR A 199 -8.35 -24.91 8.11
C THR A 199 -7.18 -24.78 7.15
N ARG A 200 -6.14 -25.58 7.37
CA ARG A 200 -4.96 -25.63 6.51
C ARG A 200 -5.26 -26.15 5.11
N GLU A 201 -6.18 -27.07 5.00
CA GLU A 201 -6.58 -27.71 3.74
C GLU A 201 -7.12 -26.70 2.73
N GLU A 202 -7.78 -25.65 3.19
CA GLU A 202 -8.28 -24.57 2.33
C GLU A 202 -7.17 -23.71 1.71
N LEU A 203 -5.98 -23.75 2.30
CA LEU A 203 -4.77 -23.08 1.78
C LEU A 203 -3.98 -23.94 0.80
N LEU A 204 -4.44 -25.14 0.51
CA LEU A 204 -3.95 -25.97 -0.60
C LEU A 204 -4.70 -25.54 -1.87
N TYR A 205 -4.13 -24.62 -2.61
CA TYR A 205 -4.77 -24.07 -3.81
C TYR A 205 -4.59 -25.00 -4.99
N ASN A 206 -5.70 -25.32 -5.63
CA ASN A 206 -5.72 -26.04 -6.90
C ASN A 206 -5.74 -25.06 -8.09
N LYS A 207 -5.62 -25.58 -9.30
CA LYS A 207 -5.65 -24.82 -10.55
C LYS A 207 -6.89 -23.92 -10.68
N GLU A 208 -8.07 -24.45 -10.35
CA GLU A 208 -9.34 -23.73 -10.48
C GLU A 208 -9.40 -22.54 -9.54
N LYS A 209 -8.97 -22.70 -8.29
CA LYS A 209 -8.90 -21.61 -7.32
C LYS A 209 -7.93 -20.51 -7.78
N LEU A 210 -6.77 -20.89 -8.29
CA LEU A 210 -5.77 -19.94 -8.79
C LEU A 210 -6.28 -19.15 -10.02
N LEU A 211 -6.98 -19.82 -10.95
CA LEU A 211 -7.61 -19.17 -12.09
C LEU A 211 -8.73 -18.22 -11.66
N MET A 212 -9.56 -18.64 -10.71
CA MET A 212 -10.62 -17.78 -10.16
C MET A 212 -10.04 -16.53 -9.50
N ASN A 213 -8.95 -16.65 -8.76
CA ASN A 213 -8.25 -15.51 -8.19
C ASN A 213 -7.72 -14.57 -9.29
N GLY A 214 -7.19 -15.13 -10.38
CA GLY A 214 -6.74 -14.38 -11.54
C GLY A 214 -7.86 -13.60 -12.22
N ASP A 215 -8.98 -14.25 -12.46
CA ASP A 215 -10.14 -13.61 -13.09
C ASP A 215 -10.68 -12.45 -12.24
N ARG A 216 -10.67 -12.61 -10.92
CA ARG A 216 -11.12 -11.56 -9.99
C ARG A 216 -10.17 -10.37 -9.94
N ALA A 217 -8.87 -10.60 -10.00
CA ALA A 217 -7.84 -9.59 -9.78
C ALA A 217 -7.19 -9.07 -11.08
N GLU A 218 -7.64 -9.49 -12.27
CA GLU A 218 -6.97 -9.21 -13.54
C GLU A 218 -6.79 -7.71 -13.82
N ALA A 219 -7.79 -6.90 -13.50
CA ALA A 219 -7.71 -5.44 -13.72
C ALA A 219 -6.58 -4.80 -12.89
N GLU A 220 -6.44 -5.22 -11.63
CA GLU A 220 -5.39 -4.76 -10.74
C GLU A 220 -4.02 -5.28 -11.15
N ILE A 221 -3.93 -6.56 -11.52
CA ILE A 221 -2.69 -7.18 -11.99
C ILE A 221 -2.18 -6.48 -13.26
N ALA A 222 -3.06 -6.21 -14.22
CA ALA A 222 -2.71 -5.51 -15.45
C ALA A 222 -2.18 -4.09 -15.17
N ALA A 223 -2.82 -3.34 -14.28
CA ALA A 223 -2.37 -2.01 -13.87
C ALA A 223 -0.98 -2.06 -13.19
N ASN A 224 -0.76 -3.03 -12.32
CA ASN A 224 0.52 -3.21 -11.64
C ASN A 224 1.64 -3.60 -12.60
N LEU A 225 1.39 -4.52 -13.53
CA LEU A 225 2.36 -4.89 -14.56
C LEU A 225 2.69 -3.73 -15.49
N GLN A 226 1.71 -2.90 -15.83
CA GLN A 226 1.95 -1.71 -16.63
C GLN A 226 2.82 -0.69 -15.88
N SER A 227 2.61 -0.51 -14.59
CA SER A 227 3.41 0.40 -13.76
C SER A 227 4.86 -0.07 -13.59
N GLU A 228 5.10 -1.38 -13.65
CA GLU A 228 6.42 -2.01 -13.44
C GLU A 228 7.18 -2.31 -14.73
N HIS A 229 6.61 -2.07 -15.90
CA HIS A 229 7.18 -2.52 -17.16
C HIS A 229 8.58 -1.94 -17.44
N PHE A 230 8.98 -0.85 -16.80
CA PHE A 230 10.34 -0.31 -16.88
C PHE A 230 11.41 -1.16 -16.17
N TYR A 231 10.98 -2.08 -15.29
CA TYR A 231 11.86 -2.88 -14.43
C TYR A 231 11.78 -4.39 -14.75
N ARG A 232 10.92 -4.78 -15.69
CA ARG A 232 10.71 -6.16 -16.12
C ARG A 232 11.10 -6.37 -17.57
#